data_466a4696932f16f97f7c39adda9f781f
#
_entry.id   466a4696932f16f97f7c39adda9f781f
#
_cell.length_a   1.000
_cell.length_b   1.000
_cell.length_c   1.000
_cell.angle_alpha   90.00
_cell.angle_beta   90.00
_cell.angle_gamma   90.00
#
_symmetry.space_group_name_H-M   'P 1'
#
loop_
_entity.id
_entity.type
_entity.pdbx_description
1 polymer ?
#
loop_
_entity_poly.entity_id
_entity_poly.type
_entity_poly.pdbx_seq_one_letter_code
_entity_poly.pdbx_strand_id
1 'polypeptide(L)'
;DGHSRIYTLYFYFTEPLSTNTDLLNIYLDGTPLNGFNPSQYTYRETVAEGKSMPNIFVEKADDKQIVDIDTSTGNAIITVTAEDASYQSTYIIYFTYLKSSYAYLEGIYQDGVLIDGFQPDSFDYHIILPYGTTQMPEFTYQIGKEGQTVDVETITLADNKLTHIFTVTAPDEESATAYNVLVEVALNDNSRLQSLLVKGVEVENFHADTLDYTIY
;
A
#
# COMPACT_ATOMS: atom_id res chain seq x y z
N ASP A 1 -3.13 68.30 -75.33
CA ASP A 1 -3.84 67.09 -74.89
C ASP A 1 -3.18 66.65 -73.56
N GLY A 2 -3.85 66.99 -72.46
CA GLY A 2 -3.38 66.57 -71.15
C GLY A 2 -3.82 65.12 -70.87
N HIS A 3 -2.92 64.18 -70.98
CA HIS A 3 -3.19 62.80 -70.58
C HIS A 3 -2.94 62.69 -69.06
N SER A 4 -4.02 62.45 -68.27
CA SER A 4 -3.94 62.14 -66.87
C SER A 4 -4.00 60.61 -66.68
N ARG A 5 -3.12 60.09 -65.82
CA ARG A 5 -3.15 58.67 -65.38
C ARG A 5 -3.33 58.66 -63.90
N ILE A 6 -4.27 57.83 -63.45
CA ILE A 6 -4.55 57.59 -62.01
C ILE A 6 -3.86 56.27 -61.63
N TYR A 7 -3.06 56.27 -60.64
CA TYR A 7 -2.46 55.11 -60.03
C TYR A 7 -3.16 54.92 -58.69
N THR A 8 -3.75 53.71 -58.46
CA THR A 8 -4.35 53.37 -57.16
C THR A 8 -3.43 52.37 -56.48
N LEU A 9 -3.01 52.70 -55.27
CA LEU A 9 -2.16 51.82 -54.42
C LEU A 9 -3.01 51.29 -53.29
N TYR A 10 -3.09 49.98 -53.17
CA TYR A 10 -3.80 49.33 -52.08
C TYR A 10 -2.77 48.89 -51.04
N PHE A 11 -2.96 49.31 -49.77
CA PHE A 11 -2.16 48.89 -48.63
C PHE A 11 -2.96 47.87 -47.85
N TYR A 12 -2.40 46.67 -47.66
CA TYR A 12 -2.93 45.63 -46.78
C TYR A 12 -2.09 45.64 -45.53
N PHE A 13 -2.70 45.91 -44.40
CA PHE A 13 -2.08 45.78 -43.10
C PHE A 13 -2.48 44.39 -42.54
N THR A 14 -1.50 43.55 -42.28
CA THR A 14 -1.72 42.31 -41.50
C THR A 14 -1.35 42.61 -40.07
N GLU A 15 -2.25 42.28 -39.14
CA GLU A 15 -1.90 42.27 -37.70
C GLU A 15 -0.72 41.35 -37.48
N PRO A 16 0.28 41.73 -36.67
CA PRO A 16 1.34 40.82 -36.31
C PRO A 16 0.74 39.59 -35.56
N LEU A 17 1.31 38.41 -35.81
CA LEU A 17 0.92 37.20 -35.11
C LEU A 17 1.16 37.33 -33.61
N SER A 18 0.28 36.80 -32.79
CA SER A 18 0.43 36.78 -31.33
C SER A 18 1.63 35.93 -30.92
N THR A 19 2.46 36.46 -30.00
CA THR A 19 3.59 35.73 -29.38
C THR A 19 3.25 35.25 -27.98
N ASN A 20 1.98 35.38 -27.56
CA ASN A 20 1.53 35.02 -26.23
C ASN A 20 1.54 33.49 -26.03
N THR A 21 2.28 33.01 -25.05
CA THR A 21 2.36 31.59 -24.64
C THR A 21 1.85 31.36 -23.21
N ASP A 22 1.25 32.37 -22.59
CA ASP A 22 0.68 32.25 -21.24
C ASP A 22 -0.65 31.48 -21.27
N LEU A 23 -0.96 30.80 -20.21
CA LEU A 23 -2.28 30.24 -19.93
C LEU A 23 -3.02 31.16 -18.95
N LEU A 24 -4.34 31.21 -19.01
CA LEU A 24 -5.17 31.83 -17.98
C LEU A 24 -5.29 30.95 -16.73
N ASN A 25 -5.41 29.63 -16.94
CA ASN A 25 -5.43 28.66 -15.84
C ASN A 25 -5.13 27.23 -16.34
N ILE A 26 -4.80 26.36 -15.38
CA ILE A 26 -4.75 24.90 -15.54
C ILE A 26 -5.75 24.30 -14.55
N TYR A 27 -6.49 23.29 -14.96
CA TYR A 27 -7.50 22.60 -14.15
C TYR A 27 -7.14 21.13 -14.02
N LEU A 28 -7.32 20.60 -12.81
CA LEU A 28 -7.15 19.19 -12.48
C LEU A 28 -8.54 18.65 -12.07
N ASP A 29 -9.09 17.70 -12.81
CA ASP A 29 -10.47 17.20 -12.65
C ASP A 29 -11.51 18.33 -12.53
N GLY A 30 -11.33 19.41 -13.31
CA GLY A 30 -12.20 20.57 -13.32
C GLY A 30 -11.98 21.57 -12.17
N THR A 31 -11.05 21.32 -11.26
CA THR A 31 -10.68 22.25 -10.18
C THR A 31 -9.46 23.08 -10.63
N PRO A 32 -9.49 24.42 -10.49
CA PRO A 32 -8.33 25.25 -10.80
C PRO A 32 -7.09 24.82 -10.00
N LEU A 33 -5.93 24.78 -10.68
CA LEU A 33 -4.64 24.51 -10.04
C LEU A 33 -4.35 25.57 -8.99
N ASN A 34 -4.18 25.14 -7.75
CA ASN A 34 -3.96 26.07 -6.63
C ASN A 34 -2.67 26.87 -6.81
N GLY A 35 -2.76 28.20 -6.68
CA GLY A 35 -1.62 29.10 -6.85
C GLY A 35 -1.10 29.17 -8.29
N PHE A 36 -1.92 28.85 -9.30
CA PHE A 36 -1.51 29.00 -10.69
C PHE A 36 -1.06 30.44 -10.98
N ASN A 37 0.07 30.56 -11.67
CA ASN A 37 0.63 31.82 -12.14
C ASN A 37 1.21 31.61 -13.55
N PRO A 38 0.80 32.36 -14.57
CA PRO A 38 1.28 32.22 -15.95
C PRO A 38 2.80 32.25 -16.11
N SER A 39 3.50 32.96 -15.21
CA SER A 39 4.97 33.07 -15.23
C SER A 39 5.69 31.95 -14.44
N GLN A 40 4.95 31.04 -13.83
CA GLN A 40 5.49 29.86 -13.14
C GLN A 40 5.27 28.60 -14.00
N TYR A 41 6.36 27.95 -14.36
CA TYR A 41 6.31 26.82 -15.30
C TYR A 41 6.43 25.45 -14.65
N THR A 42 6.49 25.39 -13.31
CA THR A 42 6.64 24.11 -12.60
C THR A 42 5.76 24.09 -11.37
N TYR A 43 4.96 23.01 -11.24
CA TYR A 43 4.04 22.76 -10.13
C TYR A 43 4.26 21.37 -9.57
N ARG A 44 3.81 21.16 -8.34
CA ARG A 44 3.84 19.87 -7.66
C ARG A 44 2.48 19.63 -7.03
N GLU A 45 1.89 18.47 -7.33
CA GLU A 45 0.58 18.07 -6.82
C GLU A 45 0.66 16.67 -6.21
N THR A 46 -0.18 16.43 -5.21
CA THR A 46 -0.29 15.14 -4.55
C THR A 46 -1.58 14.46 -4.97
N VAL A 47 -1.46 13.24 -5.46
CA VAL A 47 -2.59 12.39 -5.82
C VAL A 47 -2.87 11.46 -4.63
N ALA A 48 -4.11 11.47 -4.15
CA ALA A 48 -4.52 10.65 -3.01
C ALA A 48 -4.38 9.15 -3.31
N GLU A 49 -4.22 8.37 -2.26
CA GLU A 49 -4.14 6.91 -2.34
C GLU A 49 -5.27 6.31 -3.20
N GLY A 50 -4.93 5.39 -4.07
CA GLY A 50 -5.88 4.68 -4.94
C GLY A 50 -6.51 5.54 -6.05
N LYS A 51 -6.06 6.78 -6.22
CA LYS A 51 -6.48 7.64 -7.32
C LYS A 51 -5.50 7.57 -8.49
N SER A 52 -6.04 7.67 -9.70
CA SER A 52 -5.25 7.86 -10.91
C SER A 52 -4.91 9.34 -11.11
N MET A 53 -4.02 9.60 -12.08
CA MET A 53 -3.74 10.96 -12.53
C MET A 53 -5.04 11.71 -12.86
N PRO A 54 -5.19 12.96 -12.38
CA PRO A 54 -6.36 13.77 -12.70
C PRO A 54 -6.41 14.11 -14.19
N ASN A 55 -7.62 14.33 -14.72
CA ASN A 55 -7.80 14.88 -16.06
C ASN A 55 -7.31 16.33 -16.07
N ILE A 56 -6.50 16.66 -17.08
CA ILE A 56 -5.89 17.98 -17.20
C ILE A 56 -6.60 18.75 -18.28
N PHE A 57 -7.03 19.94 -17.94
CA PHE A 57 -7.62 20.91 -18.85
C PHE A 57 -6.91 22.26 -18.68
N VAL A 58 -6.80 23.04 -19.75
CA VAL A 58 -6.18 24.38 -19.69
C VAL A 58 -7.11 25.44 -20.27
N GLU A 59 -7.02 26.64 -19.70
CA GLU A 59 -7.67 27.83 -20.21
C GLU A 59 -6.61 28.68 -20.90
N LYS A 60 -6.77 28.85 -22.22
CA LYS A 60 -5.83 29.59 -23.06
C LYS A 60 -5.99 31.10 -22.86
N ALA A 61 -4.89 31.85 -22.86
CA ALA A 61 -4.93 33.31 -22.87
C ALA A 61 -5.17 33.92 -24.26
N ASP A 62 -4.98 33.09 -25.30
CA ASP A 62 -5.25 33.46 -26.70
C ASP A 62 -5.86 32.26 -27.42
N ASP A 63 -7.01 32.46 -28.06
CA ASP A 63 -7.74 31.39 -28.77
C ASP A 63 -6.94 30.72 -29.87
N LYS A 64 -5.96 31.43 -30.44
CA LYS A 64 -5.10 30.94 -31.51
C LYS A 64 -3.93 30.09 -31.02
N GLN A 65 -3.69 30.01 -29.70
CA GLN A 65 -2.69 29.11 -29.15
C GLN A 65 -2.99 27.65 -29.48
N ILE A 66 -1.95 26.89 -29.74
CA ILE A 66 -2.00 25.43 -29.82
C ILE A 66 -1.45 24.89 -28.50
N VAL A 67 -2.18 24.00 -27.86
CA VAL A 67 -1.76 23.35 -26.62
C VAL A 67 -1.68 21.86 -26.82
N ASP A 68 -0.55 21.27 -26.45
CA ASP A 68 -0.33 19.84 -26.37
C ASP A 68 -0.12 19.43 -24.90
N ILE A 69 -0.74 18.33 -24.48
CA ILE A 69 -0.64 17.82 -23.11
C ILE A 69 -0.16 16.37 -23.18
N ASP A 70 1.07 16.12 -22.74
CA ASP A 70 1.66 14.80 -22.61
C ASP A 70 1.68 14.36 -21.15
N THR A 71 1.06 13.21 -20.87
CA THR A 71 1.00 12.58 -19.56
C THR A 71 1.68 11.21 -19.51
N SER A 72 2.37 10.83 -20.56
CA SER A 72 2.95 9.48 -20.72
C SER A 72 4.02 9.12 -19.70
N THR A 73 4.64 10.13 -19.06
CA THR A 73 5.69 9.95 -18.05
C THR A 73 5.18 9.86 -16.62
N GLY A 74 3.86 9.90 -16.40
CA GLY A 74 3.27 9.98 -15.05
C GLY A 74 3.26 11.41 -14.47
N ASN A 75 3.72 12.40 -15.24
CA ASN A 75 3.61 13.83 -14.96
C ASN A 75 2.83 14.50 -16.10
N ALA A 76 2.42 15.75 -15.93
CA ALA A 76 1.84 16.50 -17.03
C ALA A 76 2.86 17.47 -17.62
N ILE A 77 3.09 17.36 -18.91
CA ILE A 77 3.90 18.29 -19.70
C ILE A 77 2.96 19.01 -20.66
N ILE A 78 2.76 20.30 -20.45
CA ILE A 78 1.82 21.13 -21.19
C ILE A 78 2.64 22.10 -22.03
N THR A 79 2.66 21.89 -23.34
CA THR A 79 3.36 22.74 -24.31
C THR A 79 2.38 23.70 -24.95
N VAL A 80 2.62 24.98 -24.79
CA VAL A 80 1.80 26.07 -25.36
C VAL A 80 2.60 26.71 -26.48
N THR A 81 2.06 26.66 -27.68
CA THR A 81 2.63 27.32 -28.87
C THR A 81 1.77 28.51 -29.24
N ALA A 82 2.35 29.69 -29.34
CA ALA A 82 1.68 30.90 -29.76
C ALA A 82 1.19 30.84 -31.23
N GLU A 83 0.37 31.81 -31.66
CA GLU A 83 0.01 31.98 -33.09
C GLU A 83 1.26 32.13 -33.96
N ASP A 84 2.24 32.90 -33.50
CA ASP A 84 3.59 32.85 -34.05
C ASP A 84 4.30 31.61 -33.50
N ALA A 85 4.35 30.56 -34.30
CA ALA A 85 4.90 29.25 -33.95
C ALA A 85 6.38 29.29 -33.51
N SER A 86 7.07 30.43 -33.63
CA SER A 86 8.44 30.61 -33.13
C SER A 86 8.49 30.74 -31.58
N TYR A 87 7.36 30.96 -30.92
CA TYR A 87 7.26 31.14 -29.48
C TYR A 87 6.55 29.96 -28.84
N GLN A 88 7.21 29.35 -27.85
CA GLN A 88 6.71 28.23 -27.08
C GLN A 88 7.01 28.39 -25.60
N SER A 89 6.13 27.91 -24.73
CA SER A 89 6.34 27.74 -23.30
C SER A 89 5.90 26.33 -22.88
N THR A 90 6.52 25.81 -21.81
CA THR A 90 6.19 24.49 -21.29
C THR A 90 5.93 24.58 -19.79
N TYR A 91 4.73 24.19 -19.36
CA TYR A 91 4.37 24.00 -17.95
C TYR A 91 4.51 22.53 -17.59
N ILE A 92 5.06 22.23 -16.42
CA ILE A 92 5.23 20.86 -15.93
C ILE A 92 4.56 20.73 -14.56
N ILE A 93 3.69 19.73 -14.43
CA ILE A 93 3.10 19.36 -13.13
C ILE A 93 3.67 18.00 -12.75
N TYR A 94 4.43 17.96 -11.65
CA TYR A 94 4.92 16.72 -11.05
C TYR A 94 3.88 16.19 -10.09
N PHE A 95 3.49 14.92 -10.27
CA PHE A 95 2.55 14.24 -9.38
C PHE A 95 3.28 13.30 -8.44
N THR A 96 2.96 13.42 -7.15
CA THR A 96 3.37 12.46 -6.11
C THR A 96 2.15 11.65 -5.70
N TYR A 97 2.20 10.33 -5.88
CA TYR A 97 1.11 9.42 -5.52
C TYR A 97 1.31 8.93 -4.09
N LEU A 98 0.31 9.15 -3.24
CA LEU A 98 0.33 8.64 -1.87
C LEU A 98 0.16 7.12 -1.90
N LYS A 99 1.04 6.44 -1.19
CA LYS A 99 0.94 5.01 -0.92
C LYS A 99 0.14 4.77 0.36
N SER A 100 -0.40 3.56 0.51
CA SER A 100 -1.16 3.17 1.70
C SER A 100 -0.26 3.00 2.91
N SER A 101 -0.69 3.51 4.06
CA SER A 101 -0.08 3.23 5.38
C SER A 101 -0.72 2.04 6.10
N TYR A 102 -1.62 1.30 5.43
CA TYR A 102 -2.30 0.15 6.02
C TYR A 102 -1.34 -1.03 6.15
N ALA A 103 -0.97 -1.37 7.40
CA ALA A 103 0.00 -2.40 7.74
C ALA A 103 -0.64 -3.58 8.53
N TYR A 104 -1.87 -3.97 8.20
CA TYR A 104 -2.57 -5.06 8.91
C TYR A 104 -2.80 -6.25 8.00
N LEU A 105 -2.72 -7.47 8.58
CA LEU A 105 -3.11 -8.71 7.90
C LEU A 105 -4.63 -8.84 7.84
N GLU A 106 -5.13 -9.55 6.85
CA GLU A 106 -6.52 -9.99 6.76
C GLU A 106 -6.73 -11.32 7.50
N GLY A 107 -5.68 -12.13 7.63
CA GLY A 107 -5.72 -13.39 8.37
C GLY A 107 -4.36 -14.00 8.64
N ILE A 108 -4.26 -14.77 9.74
CA ILE A 108 -3.19 -15.73 10.03
C ILE A 108 -3.84 -17.10 10.09
N TYR A 109 -3.25 -18.08 9.43
CA TYR A 109 -3.82 -19.41 9.28
C TYR A 109 -2.86 -20.46 9.85
N GLN A 110 -3.40 -21.39 10.61
CA GLN A 110 -2.74 -22.60 11.09
C GLN A 110 -3.22 -23.78 10.24
N ASP A 111 -2.31 -24.47 9.54
CA ASP A 111 -2.63 -25.60 8.65
C ASP A 111 -3.78 -25.26 7.67
N GLY A 112 -3.84 -24.03 7.17
CA GLY A 112 -4.86 -23.54 6.25
C GLY A 112 -6.18 -23.11 6.89
N VAL A 113 -6.31 -23.15 8.22
CA VAL A 113 -7.50 -22.73 8.97
C VAL A 113 -7.17 -21.40 9.68
N LEU A 114 -8.06 -20.41 9.56
CA LEU A 114 -7.90 -19.13 10.27
C LEU A 114 -7.78 -19.39 11.78
N ILE A 115 -6.79 -18.79 12.44
CA ILE A 115 -6.63 -18.94 13.89
C ILE A 115 -7.82 -18.36 14.63
N ASP A 116 -8.20 -19.02 15.72
CA ASP A 116 -9.37 -18.61 16.50
C ASP A 116 -9.21 -17.21 17.09
N GLY A 117 -10.28 -16.41 16.98
CA GLY A 117 -10.31 -15.04 17.48
C GLY A 117 -9.46 -14.05 16.71
N PHE A 118 -8.99 -14.37 15.49
CA PHE A 118 -8.20 -13.40 14.70
C PHE A 118 -8.98 -12.11 14.46
N GLN A 119 -8.32 -10.98 14.71
CA GLN A 119 -8.77 -9.63 14.36
C GLN A 119 -7.58 -8.84 13.81
N PRO A 120 -7.74 -8.04 12.74
CA PRO A 120 -6.62 -7.29 12.14
C PRO A 120 -5.93 -6.33 13.10
N ASP A 121 -6.60 -5.83 14.12
CA ASP A 121 -6.12 -4.90 15.14
C ASP A 121 -5.72 -5.57 16.47
N SER A 122 -5.68 -6.90 16.52
CA SER A 122 -5.15 -7.70 17.63
C SER A 122 -3.81 -8.31 17.22
N PHE A 123 -2.79 -8.15 18.07
CA PHE A 123 -1.42 -8.43 17.66
C PHE A 123 -0.75 -9.60 18.41
N ASP A 124 -1.38 -10.10 19.47
CA ASP A 124 -0.84 -11.17 20.28
C ASP A 124 -1.82 -12.34 20.35
N TYR A 125 -1.38 -13.51 19.91
CA TYR A 125 -2.15 -14.75 19.91
C TYR A 125 -1.42 -15.85 20.67
N HIS A 126 -2.16 -16.69 21.38
CA HIS A 126 -1.63 -17.85 22.08
C HIS A 126 -2.38 -19.11 21.64
N ILE A 127 -1.67 -20.05 21.05
CA ILE A 127 -2.18 -21.32 20.56
C ILE A 127 -1.61 -22.44 21.42
N ILE A 128 -2.47 -23.22 22.05
CA ILE A 128 -2.09 -24.39 22.85
C ILE A 128 -2.39 -25.66 22.05
N LEU A 129 -1.33 -26.39 21.69
CA LEU A 129 -1.42 -27.67 21.01
C LEU A 129 -1.61 -28.80 22.03
N PRO A 130 -2.27 -29.92 21.67
CA PRO A 130 -2.45 -31.07 22.54
C PRO A 130 -1.13 -31.63 23.04
N TYR A 131 -1.14 -32.18 24.26
CA TYR A 131 0.01 -32.95 24.77
C TYR A 131 0.42 -34.05 23.81
N GLY A 132 1.73 -34.23 23.61
CA GLY A 132 2.27 -35.23 22.71
C GLY A 132 2.35 -34.81 21.25
N THR A 133 1.98 -33.56 20.91
CA THR A 133 2.24 -33.01 19.58
C THR A 133 3.74 -32.95 19.31
N THR A 134 4.18 -33.66 18.27
CA THR A 134 5.60 -33.75 17.86
C THR A 134 5.91 -32.95 16.59
N GLN A 135 4.89 -32.61 15.80
CA GLN A 135 5.02 -31.82 14.59
C GLN A 135 4.28 -30.49 14.80
N MET A 136 5.04 -29.39 14.70
CA MET A 136 4.46 -28.06 14.77
C MET A 136 3.64 -27.79 13.50
N PRO A 137 2.50 -27.07 13.63
CA PRO A 137 1.68 -26.69 12.49
C PRO A 137 2.40 -25.66 11.59
N GLU A 138 2.00 -25.63 10.33
CA GLU A 138 2.43 -24.60 9.40
C GLU A 138 1.57 -23.35 9.57
N PHE A 139 2.25 -22.19 9.60
CA PHE A 139 1.56 -20.90 9.66
C PHE A 139 1.70 -20.16 8.33
N THR A 140 0.56 -19.68 7.82
CA THR A 140 0.48 -18.84 6.63
C THR A 140 -0.31 -17.57 6.97
N TYR A 141 -0.28 -16.58 6.06
CA TYR A 141 -0.96 -15.30 6.27
C TYR A 141 -1.64 -14.82 5.00
N GLN A 142 -2.58 -13.90 5.18
CA GLN A 142 -3.20 -13.15 4.08
C GLN A 142 -2.98 -11.67 4.31
N ILE A 143 -2.40 -10.99 3.31
CA ILE A 143 -2.19 -9.53 3.35
C ILE A 143 -3.54 -8.82 3.22
N GLY A 144 -3.71 -7.71 3.95
CA GLY A 144 -4.93 -6.91 3.90
C GLY A 144 -4.93 -5.84 2.81
N LYS A 145 -3.76 -5.55 2.23
CA LYS A 145 -3.60 -4.56 1.16
C LYS A 145 -2.53 -5.00 0.17
N GLU A 146 -2.82 -4.86 -1.13
CA GLU A 146 -1.83 -5.07 -2.17
C GLU A 146 -0.61 -4.14 -1.98
N GLY A 147 0.58 -4.68 -2.20
CA GLY A 147 1.85 -3.95 -2.02
C GLY A 147 2.42 -3.99 -0.61
N GLN A 148 1.75 -4.64 0.36
CA GLN A 148 2.36 -4.97 1.65
C GLN A 148 3.45 -6.02 1.47
N THR A 149 4.48 -5.97 2.34
CA THR A 149 5.46 -7.04 2.51
C THR A 149 5.34 -7.60 3.93
N VAL A 150 5.61 -8.89 4.08
CA VAL A 150 5.57 -9.56 5.40
C VAL A 150 6.86 -10.34 5.59
N ASP A 151 7.57 -10.02 6.66
CA ASP A 151 8.69 -10.81 7.15
C ASP A 151 8.22 -11.71 8.27
N VAL A 152 8.63 -12.99 8.24
CA VAL A 152 8.21 -13.98 9.24
C VAL A 152 9.43 -14.55 9.94
N GLU A 153 9.53 -14.25 11.23
CA GLU A 153 10.57 -14.80 12.12
C GLU A 153 9.97 -15.88 13.02
N THR A 154 10.72 -16.95 13.26
CA THR A 154 10.35 -18.01 14.21
C THR A 154 11.41 -18.10 15.29
N ILE A 155 11.01 -17.91 16.55
CA ILE A 155 11.89 -17.95 17.71
C ILE A 155 11.46 -19.12 18.60
N THR A 156 12.38 -20.07 18.85
CA THR A 156 12.18 -21.13 19.84
C THR A 156 12.48 -20.60 21.23
N LEU A 157 11.50 -20.60 22.11
CA LEU A 157 11.60 -20.08 23.49
C LEU A 157 12.01 -21.18 24.48
N ALA A 158 11.48 -22.40 24.30
CA ALA A 158 11.76 -23.59 25.10
C ALA A 158 11.38 -24.82 24.28
N ASP A 159 11.65 -26.04 24.80
CA ASP A 159 11.42 -27.30 24.09
C ASP A 159 9.97 -27.49 23.60
N ASN A 160 9.01 -26.89 24.30
CA ASN A 160 7.59 -26.99 23.98
C ASN A 160 6.94 -25.67 23.58
N LYS A 161 7.74 -24.59 23.36
CA LYS A 161 7.24 -23.25 23.06
C LYS A 161 8.05 -22.59 21.95
N LEU A 162 7.34 -21.99 21.01
CA LEU A 162 7.91 -21.09 20.02
C LEU A 162 6.99 -19.90 19.75
N THR A 163 7.51 -18.86 19.17
CA THR A 163 6.72 -17.76 18.68
C THR A 163 7.02 -17.50 17.20
N HIS A 164 5.96 -17.25 16.42
CA HIS A 164 6.07 -16.68 15.09
C HIS A 164 5.78 -15.19 15.19
N ILE A 165 6.65 -14.38 14.57
CA ILE A 165 6.49 -12.93 14.48
C ILE A 165 6.28 -12.60 13.02
N PHE A 166 5.12 -12.04 12.68
CA PHE A 166 4.79 -11.56 11.34
C PHE A 166 4.91 -10.05 11.34
N THR A 167 6.00 -9.52 10.77
CA THR A 167 6.19 -8.08 10.60
C THR A 167 5.64 -7.65 9.25
N VAL A 168 4.55 -6.91 9.28
CA VAL A 168 3.86 -6.39 8.10
C VAL A 168 4.30 -4.97 7.84
N THR A 169 4.87 -4.70 6.68
CA THR A 169 5.20 -3.34 6.24
C THR A 169 4.20 -2.90 5.18
N ALA A 170 3.64 -1.73 5.38
CA ALA A 170 2.68 -1.12 4.46
C ALA A 170 3.30 -0.73 3.11
N PRO A 171 2.50 -0.46 2.08
CA PRO A 171 2.99 0.00 0.79
C PRO A 171 3.78 1.32 0.82
N ASP A 172 3.58 2.18 1.85
CA ASP A 172 4.34 3.41 2.06
C ASP A 172 5.80 3.16 2.49
N GLU A 173 6.13 1.92 2.89
CA GLU A 173 7.45 1.49 3.35
C GLU A 173 7.89 2.12 4.69
N GLU A 174 7.02 2.92 5.32
CA GLU A 174 7.26 3.62 6.59
C GLU A 174 6.44 3.03 7.73
N SER A 175 5.19 2.64 7.44
CA SER A 175 4.26 2.09 8.44
C SER A 175 4.44 0.58 8.56
N ALA A 176 4.55 0.08 9.80
CA ALA A 176 4.69 -1.35 10.07
C ALA A 176 3.93 -1.77 11.32
N THR A 177 3.50 -3.04 11.33
CA THR A 177 2.83 -3.70 12.47
C THR A 177 3.37 -5.11 12.62
N ALA A 178 3.51 -5.59 13.86
CA ALA A 178 3.95 -6.96 14.13
C ALA A 178 2.86 -7.75 14.86
N TYR A 179 2.62 -8.98 14.40
CA TYR A 179 1.77 -9.97 15.06
C TYR A 179 2.65 -11.05 15.69
N ASN A 180 2.38 -11.40 16.95
CA ASN A 180 3.06 -12.43 17.70
C ASN A 180 2.12 -13.61 17.88
N VAL A 181 2.51 -14.79 17.41
CA VAL A 181 1.75 -16.03 17.60
C VAL A 181 2.59 -16.96 18.46
N LEU A 182 2.30 -16.99 19.77
CA LEU A 182 2.90 -17.94 20.70
C LEU A 182 2.24 -19.30 20.52
N VAL A 183 3.03 -20.32 20.23
CA VAL A 183 2.60 -21.70 20.12
C VAL A 183 3.22 -22.51 21.27
N GLU A 184 2.39 -23.18 22.02
CA GLU A 184 2.82 -24.00 23.15
C GLU A 184 2.20 -25.41 23.06
N VAL A 185 3.00 -26.44 23.26
CA VAL A 185 2.48 -27.81 23.44
C VAL A 185 2.14 -28.01 24.91
N ALA A 186 0.89 -28.40 25.18
CA ALA A 186 0.42 -28.66 26.52
C ALA A 186 1.29 -29.66 27.26
N LEU A 187 1.52 -29.44 28.54
CA LEU A 187 2.22 -30.40 29.39
C LEU A 187 1.30 -31.61 29.69
N ASN A 188 1.92 -32.74 30.01
CA ASN A 188 1.17 -33.88 30.49
C ASN A 188 0.54 -33.55 31.85
N ASP A 189 -0.79 -33.59 31.92
CA ASP A 189 -1.57 -33.40 33.14
C ASP A 189 -1.95 -34.72 33.83
N ASN A 190 -1.49 -35.86 33.30
CA ASN A 190 -1.77 -37.15 33.89
C ASN A 190 -0.90 -37.38 35.11
N SER A 191 -1.49 -37.22 36.29
CA SER A 191 -0.91 -37.50 37.60
C SER A 191 -1.12 -38.93 38.10
N ARG A 192 -1.70 -39.80 37.24
CA ARG A 192 -2.04 -41.17 37.63
C ARG A 192 -0.86 -42.11 37.40
N LEU A 193 -0.62 -43.04 38.34
CA LEU A 193 0.30 -44.13 38.16
C LEU A 193 -0.26 -45.15 37.17
N GLN A 194 0.61 -45.65 36.29
CA GLN A 194 0.26 -46.76 35.39
C GLN A 194 0.26 -48.12 36.11
N SER A 195 1.18 -48.29 37.07
CA SER A 195 1.27 -49.48 37.90
C SER A 195 1.91 -49.13 39.26
N LEU A 196 1.68 -49.95 40.25
CA LEU A 196 2.32 -49.85 41.56
C LEU A 196 3.01 -51.18 41.87
N LEU A 197 4.31 -51.12 42.20
CA LEU A 197 5.10 -52.28 42.50
C LEU A 197 5.60 -52.25 43.96
N VAL A 198 5.54 -53.38 44.64
CA VAL A 198 6.12 -53.55 45.95
C VAL A 198 7.22 -54.65 45.85
N LYS A 199 8.46 -54.28 46.19
CA LYS A 199 9.64 -55.14 46.02
C LYS A 199 9.77 -55.78 44.63
N GLY A 200 9.33 -55.01 43.60
CA GLY A 200 9.39 -55.47 42.21
C GLY A 200 8.22 -56.34 41.74
N VAL A 201 7.25 -56.59 42.61
CA VAL A 201 6.02 -57.32 42.28
C VAL A 201 4.86 -56.35 42.11
N GLU A 202 4.13 -56.46 41.01
CA GLU A 202 2.96 -55.58 40.77
C GLU A 202 1.86 -55.85 41.76
N VAL A 203 1.26 -54.75 42.27
CA VAL A 203 0.11 -54.82 43.18
C VAL A 203 -1.10 -55.35 42.38
N GLU A 204 -1.63 -56.51 42.83
CA GLU A 204 -2.82 -57.07 42.20
C GLU A 204 -4.03 -56.15 42.32
N ASN A 205 -4.82 -56.08 41.23
CA ASN A 205 -6.00 -55.19 41.14
C ASN A 205 -5.68 -53.68 41.35
N PHE A 206 -4.49 -53.27 40.94
CA PHE A 206 -4.18 -51.82 40.93
C PHE A 206 -5.11 -51.06 39.98
N HIS A 207 -5.71 -49.97 40.48
CA HIS A 207 -6.50 -49.02 39.73
C HIS A 207 -5.97 -47.61 39.95
N ALA A 208 -5.66 -46.90 38.89
CA ALA A 208 -5.04 -45.56 38.94
C ALA A 208 -5.88 -44.53 39.77
N ASP A 209 -7.15 -44.75 39.93
CA ASP A 209 -8.06 -43.87 40.69
C ASP A 209 -8.23 -44.31 42.19
N THR A 210 -7.62 -45.41 42.58
CA THR A 210 -7.63 -45.90 43.96
C THR A 210 -6.38 -45.44 44.66
N LEU A 211 -6.50 -44.60 45.70
CA LEU A 211 -5.34 -43.96 46.36
C LEU A 211 -4.81 -44.77 47.54
N ASP A 212 -5.63 -45.70 48.08
CA ASP A 212 -5.26 -46.49 49.27
C ASP A 212 -5.24 -47.98 48.94
N TYR A 213 -4.10 -48.62 49.23
CA TYR A 213 -3.92 -50.06 49.10
C TYR A 213 -3.39 -50.67 50.39
N THR A 214 -3.95 -51.79 50.77
CA THR A 214 -3.45 -52.56 51.92
C THR A 214 -2.84 -53.87 51.37
N ILE A 215 -1.60 -54.10 51.74
CA ILE A 215 -0.82 -55.27 51.32
C ILE A 215 -0.52 -56.11 52.58
N TYR A 216 -0.86 -57.35 52.57
CA TYR A 216 -0.68 -58.29 53.68
C TYR A 216 0.54 -59.15 53.48
#